data_174ad378a9732155a8b8fecf2bc172f2
#
_entry.id   174ad378a9732155a8b8fecf2bc172f2
#
_cell.length_a   1.000
_cell.length_b   1.000
_cell.length_c   1.000
_cell.angle_alpha   90.00
_cell.angle_beta   90.00
_cell.angle_gamma   90.00
#
_symmetry.space_group_name_H-M   'P 1'
#
loop_
_entity.id
_entity.type
_entity.pdbx_description
1 polymer ?
#
loop_
_entity_poly.entity_id
_entity_poly.type
_entity_poly.pdbx_seq_one_letter_code
_entity_poly.pdbx_strand_id
1 'polypeptide(L)'
;FGHSWANAVQRLGVEVEVLDFGKRVRADAGRIAEALRADKEGRIRAVLLTQTDTASTVRNDVAEVRAAIDAVGHPALLAVDCIASLGCDPFRMDDWGVDVMVAASQKGLMVPPGLGFVWFSDKALRVCKGADLRTPYWDWESRAFAQEYWQYFCGTAPTNHLYGLREALTM
;
A
#
# COMPACT_ATOMS: atom_id res chain seq x y z
N PHE A 1 -0.24 -8.81 9.96
CA PHE A 1 0.04 -8.62 8.52
C PHE A 1 1.26 -7.72 8.29
N GLY A 2 1.49 -6.66 9.08
CA GLY A 2 2.68 -5.81 8.94
C GLY A 2 4.01 -6.58 8.90
N HIS A 3 4.21 -7.54 9.79
CA HIS A 3 5.40 -8.41 9.78
C HIS A 3 5.52 -9.26 8.50
N SER A 4 4.39 -9.71 7.95
CA SER A 4 4.39 -10.47 6.69
C SER A 4 4.81 -9.57 5.52
N TRP A 5 4.36 -8.33 5.52
CA TRP A 5 4.77 -7.35 4.53
C TRP A 5 6.26 -7.02 4.65
N ALA A 6 6.73 -6.75 5.88
CA ALA A 6 8.16 -6.54 6.14
C ALA A 6 9.03 -7.70 5.63
N ASN A 7 8.63 -8.94 5.94
CA ASN A 7 9.35 -10.14 5.47
C ASN A 7 9.36 -10.25 3.92
N ALA A 8 8.25 -9.92 3.26
CA ALA A 8 8.20 -9.91 1.80
C ALA A 8 9.17 -8.90 1.20
N VAL A 9 9.25 -7.70 1.75
CA VAL A 9 10.16 -6.63 1.31
C VAL A 9 11.61 -7.02 1.55
N GLN A 10 11.93 -7.60 2.72
CA GLN A 10 13.29 -8.09 3.03
C GLN A 10 13.76 -9.17 2.06
N ARG A 11 12.87 -10.07 1.63
CA ARG A 11 13.20 -11.10 0.63
C ARG A 11 13.52 -10.54 -0.76
N LEU A 12 13.13 -9.30 -1.03
CA LEU A 12 13.50 -8.57 -2.24
C LEU A 12 14.86 -7.84 -2.09
N GLY A 13 15.55 -8.02 -0.96
CA GLY A 13 16.86 -7.40 -0.71
C GLY A 13 16.78 -5.97 -0.19
N VAL A 14 15.60 -5.49 0.18
CA VAL A 14 15.40 -4.16 0.74
C VAL A 14 15.57 -4.20 2.26
N GLU A 15 16.31 -3.25 2.82
CA GLU A 15 16.46 -3.08 4.26
C GLU A 15 15.12 -2.61 4.86
N VAL A 16 14.72 -3.21 5.97
CA VAL A 16 13.44 -2.90 6.64
C VAL A 16 13.69 -2.72 8.13
N GLU A 17 13.27 -1.58 8.65
CA GLU A 17 13.12 -1.33 10.08
C GLU A 17 11.66 -1.57 10.47
N VAL A 18 11.42 -2.33 11.54
CA VAL A 18 10.07 -2.63 12.03
C VAL A 18 9.84 -1.87 13.33
N LEU A 19 8.91 -0.92 13.29
CA LEU A 19 8.40 -0.27 14.49
C LEU A 19 7.25 -1.11 15.08
N ASP A 20 7.57 -1.98 16.04
CA ASP A 20 6.57 -2.81 16.71
C ASP A 20 5.91 -2.01 17.84
N PHE A 21 4.59 -1.86 17.76
CA PHE A 21 3.76 -1.19 18.76
C PHE A 21 3.00 -2.19 19.65
N GLY A 22 3.14 -3.49 19.41
CA GLY A 22 2.41 -4.55 20.10
C GLY A 22 1.08 -4.92 19.43
N LYS A 23 0.51 -6.04 19.84
CA LYS A 23 -0.60 -6.71 19.12
C LYS A 23 -1.96 -5.98 19.19
N ARG A 24 -2.15 -5.06 20.13
CA ARG A 24 -3.46 -4.42 20.39
C ARG A 24 -3.36 -2.92 20.51
N VAL A 25 -2.32 -2.35 19.95
CA VAL A 25 -2.06 -0.91 20.01
C VAL A 25 -1.94 -0.38 18.59
N ARG A 26 -2.51 0.79 18.36
CA ARG A 26 -2.38 1.49 17.07
C ARG A 26 -0.92 1.93 16.88
N ALA A 27 -0.54 2.13 15.62
CA ALA A 27 0.71 2.77 15.28
C ALA A 27 0.79 4.14 15.94
N ASP A 28 1.92 4.41 16.59
CA ASP A 28 2.22 5.68 17.22
C ASP A 28 2.89 6.60 16.19
N ALA A 29 2.16 7.62 15.76
CA ALA A 29 2.63 8.59 14.78
C ALA A 29 3.84 9.40 15.29
N GLY A 30 3.95 9.62 16.62
CA GLY A 30 5.11 10.27 17.24
C GLY A 30 6.39 9.46 17.07
N ARG A 31 6.34 8.15 17.33
CA ARG A 31 7.48 7.25 17.12
C ARG A 31 7.87 7.13 15.63
N ILE A 32 6.90 7.16 14.73
CA ILE A 32 7.16 7.21 13.29
C ILE A 32 7.90 8.52 12.95
N ALA A 33 7.43 9.66 13.44
CA ALA A 33 8.09 10.94 13.23
C ALA A 33 9.51 10.97 13.82
N GLU A 34 9.75 10.34 14.97
CA GLU A 34 11.08 10.23 15.59
C GLU A 34 12.04 9.42 14.70
N ALA A 35 11.61 8.26 14.19
CA ALA A 35 12.40 7.45 13.29
C ALA A 35 12.76 8.23 12.01
N LEU A 36 11.80 8.94 11.43
CA LEU A 36 12.04 9.76 10.24
C LEU A 36 12.98 10.96 10.52
N ARG A 37 12.88 11.60 11.70
CA ARG A 37 13.83 12.67 12.09
C ARG A 37 15.25 12.15 12.30
N ALA A 38 15.39 10.90 12.72
CA ALA A 38 16.69 10.25 12.89
C ALA A 38 17.36 9.91 11.57
N ASP A 39 16.60 9.74 10.50
CA ASP A 39 17.09 9.44 9.15
C ASP A 39 17.70 10.67 8.47
N LYS A 40 18.91 11.05 8.89
CA LYS A 40 19.62 12.21 8.34
C LYS A 40 20.12 12.00 6.91
N GLU A 41 20.26 10.76 6.50
CA GLU A 41 20.78 10.38 5.17
C GLU A 41 19.65 10.19 4.14
N GLY A 42 18.37 10.24 4.56
CA GLY A 42 17.22 10.03 3.68
C GLY A 42 17.13 8.62 3.12
N ARG A 43 17.55 7.62 3.90
CA ARG A 43 17.54 6.21 3.50
C ARG A 43 16.15 5.59 3.54
N ILE A 44 15.27 6.11 4.40
CA ILE A 44 13.88 5.64 4.48
C ILE A 44 13.10 6.13 3.26
N ARG A 45 12.78 5.22 2.37
CA ARG A 45 12.09 5.51 1.11
C ARG A 45 10.57 5.44 1.23
N ALA A 46 10.08 4.63 2.14
CA ALA A 46 8.65 4.46 2.37
C ALA A 46 8.33 4.07 3.82
N VAL A 47 7.18 4.51 4.29
CA VAL A 47 6.50 4.02 5.49
C VAL A 47 5.40 3.08 5.04
N LEU A 48 5.45 1.82 5.50
CA LEU A 48 4.44 0.80 5.21
C LEU A 48 3.50 0.69 6.40
N LEU A 49 2.22 0.94 6.20
CA LEU A 49 1.19 0.92 7.25
C LEU A 49 0.04 -0.01 6.86
N THR A 50 -0.36 -0.90 7.74
CA THR A 50 -1.62 -1.64 7.58
C THR A 50 -2.75 -0.81 8.19
N GLN A 51 -3.79 -0.43 7.43
CA GLN A 51 -4.91 0.35 7.98
C GLN A 51 -5.67 -0.47 9.02
N THR A 52 -6.12 -1.66 8.68
CA THR A 52 -6.82 -2.54 9.63
C THR A 52 -6.17 -3.92 9.63
N ASP A 53 -5.55 -4.28 10.76
CA ASP A 53 -4.94 -5.58 10.90
C ASP A 53 -5.98 -6.65 11.27
N THR A 54 -6.18 -7.60 10.38
CA THR A 54 -7.18 -8.68 10.52
C THR A 54 -6.97 -9.52 11.79
N ALA A 55 -5.71 -9.72 12.19
CA ALA A 55 -5.39 -10.62 13.30
C ALA A 55 -5.68 -9.99 14.67
N SER A 56 -5.48 -8.69 14.80
CA SER A 56 -5.66 -7.93 16.04
C SER A 56 -6.93 -7.08 16.08
N THR A 57 -7.57 -6.87 14.92
CA THR A 57 -8.67 -5.92 14.70
C THR A 57 -8.32 -4.46 15.01
N VAL A 58 -7.03 -4.17 15.13
CA VAL A 58 -6.55 -2.80 15.33
C VAL A 58 -6.67 -2.02 14.03
N ARG A 59 -7.30 -0.85 14.12
CA ARG A 59 -7.37 0.13 13.03
C ARG A 59 -6.42 1.28 13.30
N ASN A 60 -5.51 1.51 12.38
CA ASN A 60 -4.57 2.63 12.43
C ASN A 60 -5.16 3.88 11.78
N ASP A 61 -4.82 5.04 12.31
CA ASP A 61 -5.20 6.33 11.72
C ASP A 61 -4.19 6.73 10.66
N VAL A 62 -4.60 6.58 9.40
CA VAL A 62 -3.75 6.85 8.23
C VAL A 62 -3.44 8.35 8.10
N ALA A 63 -4.44 9.20 8.37
CA ALA A 63 -4.27 10.65 8.28
C ALA A 63 -3.30 11.16 9.35
N GLU A 64 -3.37 10.62 10.58
CA GLU A 64 -2.44 10.94 11.67
C GLU A 64 -0.99 10.58 11.29
N VAL A 65 -0.78 9.39 10.71
CA VAL A 65 0.55 8.98 10.24
C VAL A 65 1.04 9.88 9.12
N ARG A 66 0.19 10.25 8.15
CA ARG A 66 0.56 11.21 7.10
C ARG A 66 0.98 12.54 7.68
N ALA A 67 0.18 13.09 8.57
CA ALA A 67 0.48 14.36 9.23
C ALA A 67 1.84 14.32 9.99
N ALA A 68 2.19 13.19 10.60
CA ALA A 68 3.48 13.01 11.25
C ALA A 68 4.67 13.00 10.26
N ILE A 69 4.50 12.38 9.09
CA ILE A 69 5.52 12.40 8.04
C ILE A 69 5.71 13.84 7.51
N ASP A 70 4.61 14.56 7.27
CA ASP A 70 4.63 15.93 6.78
C ASP A 70 5.24 16.91 7.78
N ALA A 71 4.94 16.75 9.08
CA ALA A 71 5.46 17.60 10.14
C ALA A 71 6.99 17.55 10.28
N VAL A 72 7.61 16.46 9.83
CA VAL A 72 9.09 16.36 9.78
C VAL A 72 9.68 16.70 8.42
N GLY A 73 8.84 16.97 7.41
CA GLY A 73 9.28 17.29 6.06
C GLY A 73 10.02 16.13 5.36
N HIS A 74 9.73 14.89 5.74
CA HIS A 74 10.45 13.73 5.20
C HIS A 74 9.87 13.30 3.84
N PRO A 75 10.73 12.98 2.83
CA PRO A 75 10.26 12.65 1.47
C PRO A 75 9.66 11.26 1.31
N ALA A 76 9.73 10.39 2.34
CA ALA A 76 9.23 9.02 2.28
C ALA A 76 7.80 8.94 1.74
N LEU A 77 7.53 7.90 0.96
CA LEU A 77 6.17 7.55 0.54
C LEU A 77 5.39 6.96 1.72
N LEU A 78 4.09 7.22 1.76
CA LEU A 78 3.18 6.48 2.64
C LEU A 78 2.46 5.41 1.81
N ALA A 79 2.75 4.13 2.10
CA ALA A 79 2.10 2.99 1.48
C ALA A 79 1.19 2.31 2.49
N VAL A 80 -0.07 2.09 2.13
CA VAL A 80 -1.10 1.58 3.03
C VAL A 80 -1.71 0.28 2.51
N ASP A 81 -1.66 -0.74 3.35
CA ASP A 81 -2.40 -1.99 3.14
C ASP A 81 -3.85 -1.80 3.60
N CYS A 82 -4.77 -1.80 2.64
CA CYS A 82 -6.20 -1.70 2.82
C CYS A 82 -6.92 -3.03 2.51
N ILE A 83 -6.20 -4.16 2.46
CA ILE A 83 -6.78 -5.46 2.08
C ILE A 83 -7.98 -5.81 2.96
N ALA A 84 -7.91 -5.55 4.27
CA ALA A 84 -9.00 -5.85 5.19
C ALA A 84 -10.05 -4.73 5.32
N SER A 85 -9.76 -3.53 4.84
CA SER A 85 -10.57 -2.34 5.11
C SER A 85 -11.27 -1.76 3.89
N LEU A 86 -10.73 -1.94 2.68
CA LEU A 86 -11.35 -1.38 1.47
C LEU A 86 -12.78 -1.94 1.28
N GLY A 87 -13.75 -1.05 1.13
CA GLY A 87 -15.16 -1.41 1.04
C GLY A 87 -15.85 -1.63 2.39
N CYS A 88 -15.10 -1.64 3.51
CA CYS A 88 -15.63 -1.81 4.87
C CYS A 88 -15.44 -0.56 5.73
N ASP A 89 -14.31 0.11 5.59
CA ASP A 89 -13.96 1.33 6.31
C ASP A 89 -13.77 2.50 5.33
N PRO A 90 -14.03 3.74 5.76
CA PRO A 90 -13.68 4.91 4.94
C PRO A 90 -12.20 4.94 4.62
N PHE A 91 -11.87 5.21 3.37
CA PHE A 91 -10.52 5.48 2.91
C PHE A 91 -10.53 6.62 1.88
N ARG A 92 -9.70 7.63 2.11
CA ARG A 92 -9.61 8.83 1.29
C ARG A 92 -8.17 9.05 0.87
N MET A 93 -7.76 8.36 -0.20
CA MET A 93 -6.37 8.33 -0.64
C MET A 93 -5.78 9.72 -0.83
N ASP A 94 -6.47 10.56 -1.60
CA ASP A 94 -6.00 11.89 -1.97
C ASP A 94 -6.06 12.86 -0.78
N ASP A 95 -7.18 12.88 -0.05
CA ASP A 95 -7.37 13.77 1.10
C ASP A 95 -6.36 13.48 2.23
N TRP A 96 -5.99 12.22 2.40
CA TRP A 96 -5.02 11.80 3.41
C TRP A 96 -3.58 11.77 2.89
N GLY A 97 -3.34 12.15 1.62
CA GLY A 97 -2.01 12.18 1.04
C GLY A 97 -1.30 10.83 1.01
N VAL A 98 -2.05 9.75 0.82
CA VAL A 98 -1.47 8.41 0.68
C VAL A 98 -0.82 8.27 -0.68
N ASP A 99 0.41 7.79 -0.70
CA ASP A 99 1.17 7.66 -1.94
C ASP A 99 0.90 6.34 -2.67
N VAL A 100 0.66 5.27 -1.90
CA VAL A 100 0.35 3.93 -2.45
C VAL A 100 -0.71 3.27 -1.58
N MET A 101 -1.74 2.72 -2.20
CA MET A 101 -2.73 1.86 -1.54
C MET A 101 -2.74 0.49 -2.20
N VAL A 102 -2.77 -0.56 -1.38
CA VAL A 102 -2.95 -1.94 -1.87
C VAL A 102 -4.22 -2.55 -1.30
N ALA A 103 -4.94 -3.31 -2.12
CA ALA A 103 -6.13 -4.04 -1.71
C ALA A 103 -6.29 -5.35 -2.50
N ALA A 104 -7.27 -6.15 -2.13
CA ALA A 104 -7.57 -7.42 -2.78
C ALA A 104 -9.07 -7.69 -2.86
N SER A 105 -9.48 -8.52 -3.82
CA SER A 105 -10.88 -8.72 -4.16
C SER A 105 -11.72 -9.48 -3.12
N GLN A 106 -11.09 -10.34 -2.30
CA GLN A 106 -11.79 -11.31 -1.44
C GLN A 106 -12.22 -10.78 -0.05
N LYS A 107 -12.18 -9.48 0.17
CA LYS A 107 -12.59 -8.84 1.42
C LYS A 107 -13.85 -8.00 1.18
N GLY A 108 -13.83 -6.73 1.48
CA GLY A 108 -14.99 -5.86 1.34
C GLY A 108 -15.56 -5.76 -0.08
N LEU A 109 -14.79 -6.08 -1.11
CA LEU A 109 -15.27 -6.15 -2.48
C LEU A 109 -16.05 -7.43 -2.82
N MET A 110 -16.12 -8.41 -1.91
CA MET A 110 -16.96 -9.62 -2.00
C MET A 110 -16.76 -10.48 -3.27
N VAL A 111 -15.60 -10.40 -3.90
CA VAL A 111 -15.23 -11.21 -5.07
C VAL A 111 -14.29 -12.33 -4.62
N PRO A 112 -14.25 -13.50 -5.27
CA PRO A 112 -13.27 -14.54 -4.96
C PRO A 112 -11.82 -14.02 -4.98
N PRO A 113 -10.89 -14.64 -4.21
CA PRO A 113 -9.48 -14.29 -4.28
C PRO A 113 -8.94 -14.46 -5.69
N GLY A 114 -8.11 -13.50 -6.17
CA GLY A 114 -7.50 -13.59 -7.50
C GLY A 114 -7.21 -12.23 -8.14
N LEU A 115 -7.75 -11.14 -7.60
CA LEU A 115 -7.38 -9.78 -8.02
C LEU A 115 -6.64 -9.07 -6.90
N GLY A 116 -5.49 -8.48 -7.24
CA GLY A 116 -4.79 -7.51 -6.42
C GLY A 116 -4.90 -6.12 -7.05
N PHE A 117 -5.09 -5.11 -6.22
CA PHE A 117 -5.21 -3.73 -6.67
C PHE A 117 -4.07 -2.90 -6.09
N VAL A 118 -3.51 -2.03 -6.89
CA VAL A 118 -2.54 -1.03 -6.48
C VAL A 118 -2.98 0.31 -7.05
N TRP A 119 -3.20 1.28 -6.18
CA TRP A 119 -3.38 2.69 -6.55
C TRP A 119 -2.15 3.47 -6.11
N PHE A 120 -1.72 4.42 -6.89
CA PHE A 120 -0.54 5.21 -6.58
C PHE A 120 -0.68 6.67 -7.02
N SER A 121 -0.08 7.55 -6.23
CA SER A 121 -0.03 8.98 -6.50
C SER A 121 0.99 9.33 -7.59
N ASP A 122 0.90 10.55 -8.13
CA ASP A 122 1.93 11.09 -9.03
C ASP A 122 3.32 11.12 -8.38
N LYS A 123 3.38 11.33 -7.05
CA LYS A 123 4.65 11.25 -6.30
C LYS A 123 5.23 9.84 -6.35
N ALA A 124 4.41 8.82 -6.09
CA ALA A 124 4.85 7.42 -6.16
C ALA A 124 5.26 7.02 -7.59
N LEU A 125 4.52 7.48 -8.62
CA LEU A 125 4.89 7.24 -10.01
C LEU A 125 6.26 7.85 -10.37
N ARG A 126 6.53 9.08 -9.91
CA ARG A 126 7.85 9.71 -10.14
C ARG A 126 8.98 8.91 -9.50
N VAL A 127 8.77 8.41 -8.28
CA VAL A 127 9.75 7.57 -7.58
C VAL A 127 9.92 6.23 -8.30
N CYS A 128 8.83 5.62 -8.77
CA CYS A 128 8.84 4.36 -9.51
C CYS A 128 9.72 4.43 -10.78
N LYS A 129 9.72 5.57 -11.49
CA LYS A 129 10.55 5.77 -12.70
C LYS A 129 12.05 5.63 -12.41
N GLY A 130 12.49 5.97 -11.20
CA GLY A 130 13.89 5.83 -10.75
C GLY A 130 14.21 4.50 -10.07
N ALA A 131 13.24 3.58 -9.96
CA ALA A 131 13.46 2.29 -9.30
C ALA A 131 14.24 1.33 -10.19
N ASP A 132 15.15 0.58 -9.60
CA ASP A 132 16.01 -0.41 -10.26
C ASP A 132 15.52 -1.85 -10.07
N LEU A 133 14.73 -2.12 -9.04
CA LEU A 133 14.15 -3.43 -8.75
C LEU A 133 12.87 -3.65 -9.57
N ARG A 134 13.00 -3.77 -10.88
CA ARG A 134 11.88 -3.97 -11.80
C ARG A 134 11.79 -5.39 -12.30
N THR A 135 10.56 -5.91 -12.36
CA THR A 135 10.27 -7.17 -13.06
C THR A 135 9.04 -6.97 -13.95
N PRO A 136 8.88 -7.73 -15.04
CA PRO A 136 7.73 -7.57 -15.92
C PRO A 136 6.38 -7.67 -15.22
N TYR A 137 6.29 -8.49 -14.18
CA TYR A 137 5.05 -8.67 -13.43
C TYR A 137 4.75 -7.52 -12.46
N TRP A 138 5.78 -6.92 -11.84
CA TRP A 138 5.63 -5.89 -10.81
C TRP A 138 5.78 -4.46 -11.34
N ASP A 139 6.02 -4.27 -12.63
CA ASP A 139 6.17 -2.95 -13.21
C ASP A 139 4.81 -2.25 -13.33
N TRP A 140 4.61 -1.21 -12.52
CA TRP A 140 3.37 -0.44 -12.52
C TRP A 140 3.18 0.37 -13.79
N GLU A 141 4.26 0.88 -14.37
CA GLU A 141 4.19 1.76 -15.54
C GLU A 141 3.55 1.05 -16.74
N SER A 142 4.00 -0.16 -17.02
CA SER A 142 3.45 -0.98 -18.10
C SER A 142 1.97 -1.36 -17.88
N ARG A 143 1.53 -1.41 -16.61
CA ARG A 143 0.13 -1.70 -16.28
C ARG A 143 -0.77 -0.46 -16.32
N ALA A 144 -0.33 0.62 -15.69
CA ALA A 144 -1.12 1.85 -15.57
C ALA A 144 -1.29 2.54 -16.92
N PHE A 145 -0.32 2.42 -17.81
CA PHE A 145 -0.32 3.03 -19.14
C PHE A 145 -0.36 1.97 -20.26
N ALA A 146 -1.07 0.87 -20.00
CA ALA A 146 -1.23 -0.22 -20.95
C ALA A 146 -1.80 0.28 -22.29
N GLN A 147 -1.20 -0.16 -23.39
CA GLN A 147 -1.69 0.11 -24.74
C GLN A 147 -2.60 -1.02 -25.21
N GLU A 148 -2.35 -2.25 -24.72
CA GLU A 148 -3.08 -3.45 -25.05
C GLU A 148 -3.75 -4.04 -23.82
N TYR A 149 -4.93 -4.61 -23.98
CA TYR A 149 -5.76 -5.13 -22.90
C TYR A 149 -5.03 -6.14 -21.98
N TRP A 150 -4.23 -7.05 -22.56
CA TRP A 150 -3.50 -8.06 -21.79
C TRP A 150 -2.40 -7.48 -20.88
N GLN A 151 -1.93 -6.27 -21.19
CA GLN A 151 -0.89 -5.61 -20.40
C GLN A 151 -1.38 -5.23 -18.99
N TYR A 152 -2.67 -4.92 -18.83
CA TYR A 152 -3.23 -4.66 -17.50
C TYR A 152 -3.04 -5.83 -16.52
N PHE A 153 -2.95 -7.07 -17.04
CA PHE A 153 -2.88 -8.28 -16.22
C PHE A 153 -1.53 -9.01 -16.33
N CYS A 154 -0.62 -8.56 -17.19
CA CYS A 154 0.61 -9.27 -17.57
C CYS A 154 0.33 -10.70 -18.06
N GLY A 155 -0.73 -10.88 -18.83
CA GLY A 155 -1.15 -12.16 -19.36
C GLY A 155 -2.66 -12.21 -19.58
N THR A 156 -3.23 -13.40 -19.49
CA THR A 156 -4.67 -13.60 -19.68
C THR A 156 -5.47 -12.94 -18.57
N ALA A 157 -6.44 -12.11 -18.98
CA ALA A 157 -7.34 -11.45 -18.04
C ALA A 157 -8.20 -12.45 -17.26
N PRO A 158 -8.34 -12.32 -15.93
CA PRO A 158 -9.16 -13.19 -15.11
C PRO A 158 -10.65 -12.82 -15.24
N THR A 159 -11.25 -13.10 -16.39
CA THR A 159 -12.57 -12.57 -16.78
C THR A 159 -13.69 -12.87 -15.79
N ASN A 160 -13.72 -14.07 -15.19
CA ASN A 160 -14.72 -14.41 -14.19
C ASN A 160 -14.65 -13.50 -12.95
N HIS A 161 -13.43 -13.16 -12.50
CA HIS A 161 -13.23 -12.23 -11.40
C HIS A 161 -13.63 -10.80 -11.78
N LEU A 162 -13.36 -10.40 -13.03
CA LEU A 162 -13.74 -9.06 -13.52
C LEU A 162 -15.25 -8.90 -13.62
N TYR A 163 -15.99 -9.92 -14.04
CA TYR A 163 -17.44 -9.90 -14.01
C TYR A 163 -17.98 -9.79 -12.57
N GLY A 164 -17.44 -10.58 -11.65
CA GLY A 164 -17.80 -10.49 -10.25
C GLY A 164 -17.45 -9.13 -9.63
N LEU A 165 -16.29 -8.57 -9.96
CA LEU A 165 -15.89 -7.24 -9.51
C LEU A 165 -16.81 -6.16 -10.04
N ARG A 166 -17.18 -6.21 -11.31
CA ARG A 166 -18.12 -5.26 -11.91
C ARG A 166 -19.46 -5.27 -11.17
N GLU A 167 -19.97 -6.45 -10.86
CA GLU A 167 -21.22 -6.58 -10.09
C GLU A 167 -21.08 -6.01 -8.68
N ALA A 168 -20.01 -6.38 -7.98
CA ALA A 168 -19.74 -5.87 -6.63
C ALA A 168 -19.60 -4.34 -6.56
N LEU A 169 -19.08 -3.71 -7.60
CA LEU A 169 -18.94 -2.25 -7.66
C LEU A 169 -20.25 -1.51 -8.01
N THR A 170 -21.30 -2.22 -8.41
CA THR A 170 -22.61 -1.64 -8.70
C THR A 170 -23.58 -1.78 -7.51
N MET A 171 -23.23 -2.54 -6.50
CA MET A 171 -24.01 -2.73 -5.27
C MET A 171 -23.88 -1.55 -4.33
#